data_e6725ae409352e22497b63afb554e8a5
#
_entry.id   e6725ae409352e22497b63afb554e8a5
#
_cell.length_a   1.000
_cell.length_b   1.000
_cell.length_c   1.000
_cell.angle_alpha   90.00
_cell.angle_beta   90.00
_cell.angle_gamma   90.00
#
_symmetry.space_group_name_H-M   'P 1'
#
loop_
_entity.id
_entity.type
_entity.pdbx_description
1 polymer ?
#
loop_
_entity_poly.entity_id
_entity_poly.type
_entity_poly.pdbx_seq_one_letter_code
_entity_poly.pdbx_strand_id
1 'polypeptide(L)'
;MTFDDEVRAALDELPPELASALTNVAVLVEDENPDDPDLLGLYQGVPLPERGDPAGLPPDTISIYRRPLEESFRDPVELREEIRITVLHELAHYFGLDENRLDELGYG
;
A
#
# COMPACT_ATOMS: atom_id res chain seq x y z
N MET A 1 5.46 17.62 8.11
CA MET A 1 4.57 16.47 8.23
C MET A 1 5.36 15.22 8.58
N THR A 2 4.80 14.36 9.40
CA THR A 2 5.43 13.09 9.72
C THR A 2 5.24 12.10 8.58
N PHE A 3 6.01 11.01 8.62
CA PHE A 3 5.84 9.92 7.64
C PHE A 3 4.42 9.36 7.68
N ASP A 4 3.86 9.18 8.87
CA ASP A 4 2.48 8.70 9.02
C ASP A 4 1.48 9.65 8.39
N ASP A 5 1.70 10.96 8.49
CA ASP A 5 0.86 11.97 7.85
C ASP A 5 0.92 11.85 6.32
N GLU A 6 2.10 11.57 5.77
CA GLU A 6 2.26 11.39 4.32
C GLU A 6 1.52 10.14 3.83
N VAL A 7 1.57 9.05 4.59
CA VAL A 7 0.82 7.84 4.26
C VAL A 7 -0.68 8.11 4.30
N ARG A 8 -1.14 8.84 5.33
CA ARG A 8 -2.56 9.21 5.45
C ARG A 8 -3.00 10.08 4.29
N ALA A 9 -2.17 11.05 3.89
CA ALA A 9 -2.46 11.90 2.74
C ALA A 9 -2.57 11.09 1.45
N ALA A 10 -1.70 10.09 1.28
CA ALA A 10 -1.76 9.22 0.12
C ALA A 10 -3.07 8.42 0.08
N LEU A 11 -3.54 7.95 1.22
CA LEU A 11 -4.81 7.23 1.31
C LEU A 11 -6.00 8.16 1.01
N ASP A 12 -5.92 9.41 1.43
CA ASP A 12 -6.98 10.41 1.18
C ASP A 12 -7.10 10.77 -0.30
N GLU A 13 -6.04 10.55 -1.07
CA GLU A 13 -6.05 10.81 -2.51
C GLU A 13 -6.63 9.68 -3.35
N LEU A 14 -7.01 8.57 -2.72
CA LEU A 14 -7.58 7.43 -3.44
C LEU A 14 -8.94 7.77 -4.04
N PRO A 15 -9.24 7.24 -5.25
CA PRO A 15 -10.60 7.33 -5.79
C PRO A 15 -11.61 6.72 -4.81
N PRO A 16 -12.84 7.26 -4.72
CA PRO A 16 -13.83 6.77 -3.77
C PRO A 16 -14.12 5.27 -3.85
N GLU A 17 -14.09 4.70 -5.06
CA GLU A 17 -14.33 3.27 -5.24
C GLU A 17 -13.25 2.43 -4.56
N LEU A 18 -12.00 2.87 -4.63
CA LEU A 18 -10.89 2.18 -3.98
C LEU A 18 -10.90 2.42 -2.47
N ALA A 19 -11.20 3.64 -2.06
CA ALA A 19 -11.25 3.98 -0.64
C ALA A 19 -12.33 3.17 0.11
N SER A 20 -13.50 2.98 -0.51
CA SER A 20 -14.59 2.23 0.11
C SER A 20 -14.26 0.74 0.28
N ALA A 21 -13.36 0.21 -0.54
CA ALA A 21 -12.96 -1.18 -0.45
C ALA A 21 -11.97 -1.45 0.69
N LEU A 22 -11.46 -0.40 1.34
CA LEU A 22 -10.48 -0.54 2.43
C LEU A 22 -11.08 -0.87 3.79
N THR A 23 -12.39 -1.12 3.88
CA THR A 23 -13.05 -1.36 5.16
C THR A 23 -12.47 -2.55 5.93
N ASN A 24 -11.90 -3.53 5.22
CA ASN A 24 -11.32 -4.73 5.82
C ASN A 24 -9.80 -4.83 5.62
N VAL A 25 -9.15 -3.71 5.38
CA VAL A 25 -7.70 -3.67 5.17
C VAL A 25 -7.08 -2.74 6.21
N ALA A 26 -6.09 -3.25 6.96
CA ALA A 26 -5.33 -2.44 7.89
C ALA A 26 -4.06 -1.94 7.19
N VAL A 27 -3.84 -0.63 7.20
CA VAL A 27 -2.61 -0.04 6.67
C VAL A 27 -1.71 0.31 7.86
N LEU A 28 -0.54 -0.32 7.90
CA LEU A 28 0.41 -0.19 8.99
C LEU A 28 1.69 0.47 8.51
N VAL A 29 2.28 1.31 9.34
CA VAL A 29 3.61 1.89 9.09
C VAL A 29 4.59 1.20 10.02
N GLU A 30 5.62 0.59 9.45
CA GLU A 30 6.66 -0.11 10.18
C GLU A 30 8.02 0.42 9.74
N ASP A 31 9.06 0.17 10.53
CA ASP A 31 10.40 0.68 10.21
C ASP A 31 11.00 -0.06 9.01
N GLU A 32 10.99 -1.38 9.03
CA GLU A 32 11.52 -2.21 7.95
C GLU A 32 10.97 -3.63 8.05
N ASN A 33 11.02 -4.36 6.94
CA ASN A 33 10.65 -5.76 6.95
C ASN A 33 11.82 -6.58 7.51
N PRO A 34 11.59 -7.42 8.52
CA PRO A 34 12.67 -8.20 9.14
C PRO A 34 13.32 -9.22 8.20
N ASP A 35 12.59 -9.67 7.19
CA ASP A 35 13.11 -10.66 6.23
C ASP A 35 13.73 -10.00 4.99
N ASP A 36 13.34 -8.75 4.69
CA ASP A 36 13.84 -8.01 3.53
C ASP A 36 13.87 -6.51 3.85
N PRO A 37 15.00 -5.99 4.38
CA PRO A 37 15.10 -4.58 4.77
C PRO A 37 14.97 -3.59 3.63
N ASP A 38 15.10 -4.02 2.38
CA ASP A 38 14.98 -3.15 1.21
C ASP A 38 13.56 -3.05 0.68
N LEU A 39 12.64 -3.87 1.20
CA LEU A 39 11.26 -3.89 0.76
C LEU A 39 10.54 -2.61 1.16
N LEU A 40 9.88 -1.95 0.20
CA LEU A 40 9.19 -0.68 0.42
C LEU A 40 7.80 -0.85 1.00
N GLY A 41 7.10 -1.92 0.64
CA GLY A 41 5.77 -2.23 1.14
C GLY A 41 5.45 -3.71 0.96
N LEU A 42 4.40 -4.17 1.64
CA LEU A 42 4.00 -5.59 1.56
C LEU A 42 2.51 -5.71 1.82
N TYR A 43 1.81 -6.40 0.90
CA TYR A 43 0.44 -6.82 1.12
C TYR A 43 0.43 -8.24 1.66
N GLN A 44 -0.31 -8.47 2.74
CA GLN A 44 -0.50 -9.80 3.32
C GLN A 44 -1.98 -10.07 3.47
N GLY A 45 -2.45 -11.15 2.86
CA GLY A 45 -3.86 -11.53 2.91
C GLY A 45 -4.25 -12.37 1.71
N VAL A 46 -5.56 -12.49 1.48
CA VAL A 46 -6.10 -13.20 0.32
C VAL A 46 -6.71 -12.18 -0.61
N PRO A 47 -6.17 -12.00 -1.85
CA PRO A 47 -6.72 -11.03 -2.79
C PRO A 47 -8.21 -11.26 -3.06
N LEU A 48 -8.96 -10.18 -3.30
CA LEU A 48 -10.41 -10.25 -3.48
C LEU A 48 -10.87 -11.30 -4.49
N PRO A 49 -10.24 -11.41 -5.68
CA PRO A 49 -10.68 -12.41 -6.66
C PRO A 49 -10.55 -13.86 -6.21
N GLU A 50 -9.69 -14.11 -5.22
CA GLU A 50 -9.44 -15.47 -4.73
C GLU A 50 -10.25 -15.81 -3.49
N ARG A 51 -11.04 -14.86 -2.98
CA ARG A 51 -11.86 -15.09 -1.78
C ARG A 51 -13.10 -15.86 -2.10
N GLY A 52 -13.36 -16.89 -1.29
CA GLY A 52 -14.66 -17.54 -1.26
C GLY A 52 -15.59 -16.77 -0.31
N ASP A 53 -15.73 -17.27 0.92
CA ASP A 53 -16.52 -16.61 1.96
C ASP A 53 -15.62 -15.74 2.82
N PRO A 54 -15.84 -14.41 2.88
CA PRO A 54 -15.01 -13.53 3.70
C PRO A 54 -15.27 -13.66 5.20
N ALA A 55 -16.34 -14.33 5.59
CA ALA A 55 -16.70 -14.48 7.00
C ALA A 55 -15.63 -15.30 7.73
N GLY A 56 -15.13 -14.78 8.85
CA GLY A 56 -14.14 -15.47 9.66
C GLY A 56 -12.69 -15.30 9.22
N LEU A 57 -12.42 -14.61 8.11
CA LEU A 57 -11.05 -14.30 7.71
C LEU A 57 -10.51 -13.12 8.50
N PRO A 58 -9.23 -13.14 8.90
CA PRO A 58 -8.62 -11.96 9.51
C PRO A 58 -8.54 -10.83 8.49
N PRO A 59 -8.49 -9.57 8.92
CA PRO A 59 -8.32 -8.45 7.98
C PRO A 59 -6.99 -8.55 7.25
N ASP A 60 -6.99 -8.16 5.98
CA ASP A 60 -5.76 -8.06 5.20
C ASP A 60 -4.93 -6.89 5.72
N THR A 61 -3.62 -6.96 5.49
CA THR A 61 -2.69 -5.96 5.98
C THR A 61 -1.85 -5.43 4.83
N ILE A 62 -1.67 -4.11 4.79
CA ILE A 62 -0.70 -3.46 3.92
C ILE A 62 0.31 -2.78 4.84
N SER A 63 1.57 -3.22 4.76
CA SER A 63 2.67 -2.61 5.53
C SER A 63 3.45 -1.67 4.63
N ILE A 64 3.74 -0.47 5.13
CA ILE A 64 4.55 0.54 4.45
C ILE A 64 5.81 0.73 5.30
N TYR A 65 6.98 0.51 4.68
CA TYR A 65 8.25 0.49 5.41
C TYR A 65 8.96 1.82 5.31
N ARG A 66 9.04 2.50 6.45
CA ARG A 66 9.55 3.87 6.56
C ARG A 66 11.02 4.00 6.19
N ARG A 67 11.88 3.15 6.76
CA ARG A 67 13.33 3.28 6.58
C ARG A 67 13.80 3.16 5.14
N PRO A 68 13.43 2.09 4.40
CA PRO A 68 13.89 2.00 3.01
C PRO A 68 13.33 3.12 2.13
N LEU A 69 12.11 3.59 2.40
CA LEU A 69 11.55 4.73 1.67
C LEU A 69 12.33 6.01 1.97
N GLU A 70 12.58 6.33 3.23
CA GLU A 70 13.31 7.53 3.60
C GLU A 70 14.76 7.49 3.14
N GLU A 71 15.41 6.34 3.17
CA GLU A 71 16.79 6.18 2.74
C GLU A 71 16.95 6.26 1.22
N SER A 72 15.96 5.75 0.48
CA SER A 72 15.99 5.74 -0.99
C SER A 72 15.56 7.07 -1.61
N PHE A 73 14.66 7.79 -0.95
CA PHE A 73 14.07 9.03 -1.47
C PHE A 73 14.21 10.14 -0.45
N ARG A 74 15.31 10.88 -0.54
CA ARG A 74 15.67 11.89 0.46
C ARG A 74 14.99 13.24 0.23
N ASP A 75 14.61 13.54 -1.01
CA ASP A 75 13.86 14.74 -1.31
C ASP A 75 12.41 14.60 -0.81
N PRO A 76 11.89 15.55 -0.01
CA PRO A 76 10.54 15.43 0.55
C PRO A 76 9.44 15.28 -0.48
N VAL A 77 9.55 15.96 -1.62
CA VAL A 77 8.54 15.87 -2.69
C VAL A 77 8.58 14.49 -3.34
N GLU A 78 9.79 14.00 -3.61
CA GLU A 78 9.98 12.68 -4.19
C GLU A 78 9.53 11.58 -3.21
N LEU A 79 9.84 11.73 -1.93
CA LEU A 79 9.43 10.77 -0.91
C LEU A 79 7.90 10.66 -0.84
N ARG A 80 7.19 11.78 -0.85
CA ARG A 80 5.73 11.78 -0.83
C ARG A 80 5.15 11.04 -2.03
N GLU A 81 5.70 11.29 -3.20
CA GLU A 81 5.27 10.62 -4.43
C GLU A 81 5.51 9.11 -4.35
N GLU A 82 6.66 8.70 -3.85
CA GLU A 82 6.99 7.28 -3.72
C GLU A 82 6.16 6.57 -2.65
N ILE A 83 5.80 7.27 -1.58
CA ILE A 83 4.86 6.73 -0.59
C ILE A 83 3.52 6.47 -1.26
N ARG A 84 3.02 7.44 -2.03
CA ARG A 84 1.75 7.30 -2.76
C ARG A 84 1.79 6.10 -3.70
N ILE A 85 2.85 5.98 -4.48
CA ILE A 85 3.03 4.87 -5.43
C ILE A 85 3.06 3.53 -4.68
N THR A 86 3.78 3.46 -3.57
CA THR A 86 3.88 2.24 -2.77
C THR A 86 2.53 1.81 -2.22
N VAL A 87 1.76 2.75 -1.66
CA VAL A 87 0.42 2.47 -1.15
C VAL A 87 -0.48 1.94 -2.25
N LEU A 88 -0.51 2.62 -3.40
CA LEU A 88 -1.35 2.21 -4.52
C LEU A 88 -0.92 0.86 -5.10
N HIS A 89 0.37 0.59 -5.15
CA HIS A 89 0.91 -0.67 -5.63
C HIS A 89 0.44 -1.85 -4.74
N GLU A 90 0.51 -1.68 -3.43
CA GLU A 90 0.08 -2.74 -2.50
C GLU A 90 -1.44 -2.91 -2.50
N LEU A 91 -2.20 -1.82 -2.65
CA LEU A 91 -3.64 -1.89 -2.83
C LEU A 91 -4.02 -2.67 -4.08
N ALA A 92 -3.24 -2.55 -5.14
CA ALA A 92 -3.50 -3.30 -6.36
C ALA A 92 -3.40 -4.81 -6.13
N HIS A 93 -2.47 -5.25 -5.30
CA HIS A 93 -2.40 -6.67 -4.93
C HIS A 93 -3.69 -7.12 -4.24
N TYR A 94 -4.23 -6.29 -3.35
CA TYR A 94 -5.50 -6.57 -2.69
C TYR A 94 -6.65 -6.75 -3.70
N PHE A 95 -6.67 -5.92 -4.76
CA PHE A 95 -7.69 -6.03 -5.81
C PHE A 95 -7.38 -7.10 -6.85
N GLY A 96 -6.24 -7.79 -6.73
CA GLY A 96 -5.85 -8.82 -7.68
C GLY A 96 -5.39 -8.28 -9.03
N LEU A 97 -4.94 -7.03 -9.07
CA LEU A 97 -4.46 -6.40 -10.31
C LEU A 97 -2.98 -6.70 -10.50
N ASP A 98 -2.57 -6.96 -11.76
CA ASP A 98 -1.17 -7.12 -12.09
C ASP A 98 -0.53 -5.76 -12.45
N GLU A 99 0.78 -5.76 -12.65
CA GLU A 99 1.52 -4.54 -12.95
C GLU A 99 1.11 -3.90 -14.27
N ASN A 100 0.75 -4.71 -15.28
CA ASN A 100 0.27 -4.18 -16.55
C ASN A 100 -1.02 -3.40 -16.36
N ARG A 101 -1.92 -3.93 -15.56
CA ARG A 101 -3.18 -3.26 -15.28
C ARG A 101 -2.96 -1.97 -14.49
N LEU A 102 -2.00 -1.98 -13.58
CA LEU A 102 -1.62 -0.79 -12.82
C LEU A 102 -1.12 0.32 -13.74
N ASP A 103 -0.26 -0.03 -14.70
CA ASP A 103 0.26 0.93 -15.67
C ASP A 103 -0.87 1.53 -16.50
N GLU A 104 -1.82 0.69 -16.95
CA GLU A 104 -2.99 1.16 -17.70
C GLU A 104 -3.83 2.14 -16.91
N LEU A 105 -3.92 1.96 -15.59
CA LEU A 105 -4.68 2.84 -14.70
C LEU A 105 -3.89 4.07 -14.26
N GLY A 106 -2.61 4.14 -14.59
CA GLY A 106 -1.76 5.28 -14.23
C GLY A 106 -1.15 5.20 -12.83
N TYR A 107 -1.13 4.02 -12.24
CA TYR A 107 -0.61 3.81 -10.88
C TYR A 107 0.72 3.06 -10.86
N GLY A 108 1.24 2.76 -12.01
CA GLY A 108 2.51 2.04 -12.16
C GLY A 108 3.75 2.89 -12.04
#